data_1681d4d180f0b10a0b8fce061ad0303f
#
_entry.id   1681d4d180f0b10a0b8fce061ad0303f
#
_cell.length_a   1.000
_cell.length_b   1.000
_cell.length_c   1.000
_cell.angle_alpha   90.00
_cell.angle_beta   90.00
_cell.angle_gamma   90.00
#
_symmetry.space_group_name_H-M   'P 1'
#
loop_
_entity.id
_entity.type
_entity.pdbx_description
1 polymer ?
#
loop_
_entity_poly.entity_id
_entity_poly.type
_entity_poly.pdbx_seq_one_letter_code
_entity_poly.pdbx_strand_id
1 'polypeptide(L)'
;MINKIIEELFIKNGIEDIKVSKSNRPDLCDYQSNDIFKIAKKEGKSPIEVGKEVELKINDIKNFNDYFESVQFVAPGFLNIKINNNFICNVLRKMSNDNKFNIQLPEKSETFVVDYCGANVAKPLHVGHMRTTIVGESIARIIRFMGHKTICDVHLGDYGL
;
A
#
# COMPACT_ATOMS: atom_id res chain seq x y z
N MET A 1 -0.53 -2.45 1.55
CA MET A 1 -1.11 -3.81 1.40
C MET A 1 -1.91 -4.21 2.64
N ILE A 2 -1.29 -4.44 3.80
CA ILE A 2 -2.01 -4.89 5.03
C ILE A 2 -3.12 -3.90 5.44
N ASN A 3 -2.86 -2.60 5.43
CA ASN A 3 -3.88 -1.59 5.72
C ASN A 3 -5.14 -1.73 4.84
N LYS A 4 -4.98 -1.98 3.54
CA LYS A 4 -6.11 -2.20 2.63
C LYS A 4 -6.91 -3.46 3.00
N ILE A 5 -6.23 -4.55 3.38
CA ILE A 5 -6.90 -5.78 3.82
C ILE A 5 -7.71 -5.53 5.09
N ILE A 6 -7.18 -4.73 6.03
CA ILE A 6 -7.89 -4.35 7.25
C ILE A 6 -9.11 -3.49 6.92
N GLU A 7 -8.94 -2.48 6.06
CA GLU A 7 -10.03 -1.60 5.61
C GLU A 7 -11.15 -2.40 4.92
N GLU A 8 -10.80 -3.33 4.02
CA GLU A 8 -11.76 -4.23 3.37
C GLU A 8 -12.48 -5.13 4.37
N LEU A 9 -11.77 -5.62 5.40
CA LEU A 9 -12.37 -6.41 6.48
C LEU A 9 -13.37 -5.57 7.28
N PHE A 10 -13.05 -4.33 7.57
CA PHE A 10 -13.95 -3.41 8.27
C PHE A 10 -15.19 -3.12 7.45
N ILE A 11 -15.05 -2.79 6.18
CA ILE A 11 -16.19 -2.55 5.27
C ILE A 11 -17.11 -3.76 5.18
N LYS A 12 -16.56 -4.98 5.06
CA LYS A 12 -17.35 -6.23 5.02
C LYS A 12 -18.16 -6.47 6.29
N ASN A 13 -17.75 -5.90 7.42
CA ASN A 13 -18.43 -6.00 8.70
C ASN A 13 -19.26 -4.74 9.04
N GLY A 14 -19.56 -3.89 8.03
CA GLY A 14 -20.40 -2.71 8.21
C GLY A 14 -19.74 -1.56 8.96
N ILE A 15 -18.41 -1.52 8.97
CA ILE A 15 -17.63 -0.43 9.55
C ILE A 15 -17.01 0.34 8.39
N GLU A 16 -17.73 1.37 7.97
CA GLU A 16 -17.34 2.22 6.85
C GLU A 16 -16.58 3.46 7.34
N ASP A 17 -15.98 4.18 6.39
CA ASP A 17 -15.30 5.47 6.61
C ASP A 17 -14.05 5.40 7.54
N ILE A 18 -13.50 4.22 7.81
CA ILE A 18 -12.26 4.05 8.58
C ILE A 18 -11.10 3.71 7.65
N LYS A 19 -10.14 4.61 7.55
CA LYS A 19 -8.86 4.38 6.88
C LYS A 19 -7.79 4.06 7.90
N VAL A 20 -6.94 3.14 7.54
CA VAL A 20 -5.90 2.62 8.43
C VAL A 20 -4.53 3.01 7.89
N SER A 21 -3.72 3.64 8.72
CA SER A 21 -2.33 4.01 8.43
C SER A 21 -1.36 3.33 9.38
N LYS A 22 -0.11 3.19 8.94
CA LYS A 22 0.94 2.67 9.82
C LYS A 22 1.12 3.62 11.01
N SER A 23 1.23 3.08 12.21
CA SER A 23 1.43 3.87 13.42
C SER A 23 2.80 4.55 13.42
N ASN A 24 2.86 5.79 13.93
CA ASN A 24 4.10 6.48 14.25
C ASN A 24 4.70 6.03 15.59
N ARG A 25 3.97 5.25 16.37
CA ARG A 25 4.34 4.71 17.68
C ARG A 25 4.24 3.18 17.65
N PRO A 26 5.24 2.50 17.02
CA PRO A 26 5.24 1.04 16.88
C PRO A 26 5.36 0.30 18.21
N ASP A 27 5.76 0.99 19.27
CA ASP A 27 5.75 0.52 20.64
C ASP A 27 4.32 0.33 21.21
N LEU A 28 3.34 1.05 20.68
CA LEU A 28 1.94 1.00 21.15
C LEU A 28 1.05 0.17 20.23
N CYS A 29 1.18 0.34 18.93
CA CYS A 29 0.35 -0.35 17.94
C CYS A 29 1.02 -0.38 16.57
N ASP A 30 0.64 -1.33 15.72
CA ASP A 30 1.17 -1.46 14.36
C ASP A 30 0.51 -0.48 13.39
N TYR A 31 -0.80 -0.32 13.55
CA TYR A 31 -1.64 0.56 12.71
C TYR A 31 -2.53 1.44 13.58
N GLN A 32 -2.96 2.56 12.99
CA GLN A 32 -3.79 3.54 13.65
C GLN A 32 -4.78 4.18 12.69
N SER A 33 -5.95 4.57 13.21
CA SER A 33 -6.91 5.42 12.51
C SER A 33 -7.32 6.61 13.36
N ASN A 34 -7.53 7.76 12.70
CA ASN A 34 -8.00 9.01 13.30
C ASN A 34 -9.41 9.36 12.80
N ASP A 35 -10.04 8.51 12.00
CA ASP A 35 -11.31 8.81 11.34
C ASP A 35 -12.51 8.82 12.28
N ILE A 36 -12.33 8.38 13.53
CA ILE A 36 -13.34 8.48 14.60
C ILE A 36 -13.87 9.93 14.73
N PHE A 37 -13.00 10.93 14.61
CA PHE A 37 -13.42 12.35 14.65
C PHE A 37 -14.34 12.71 13.49
N LYS A 38 -14.08 12.18 12.29
CA LYS A 38 -14.91 12.45 11.10
C LYS A 38 -16.27 11.79 11.24
N ILE A 39 -16.31 10.54 11.71
CA ILE A 39 -17.55 9.78 11.93
C ILE A 39 -18.38 10.47 13.00
N ALA A 40 -17.79 10.83 14.12
CA ALA A 40 -18.45 11.54 15.21
C ALA A 40 -19.07 12.86 14.74
N LYS A 41 -18.35 13.63 13.94
CA LYS A 41 -18.86 14.88 13.35
C LYS A 41 -20.04 14.63 12.39
N LYS A 42 -19.96 13.57 11.58
CA LYS A 42 -21.03 13.17 10.63
C LYS A 42 -22.30 12.74 11.35
N GLU A 43 -22.15 12.00 12.47
CA GLU A 43 -23.26 11.47 13.25
C GLU A 43 -23.78 12.44 14.33
N GLY A 44 -23.08 13.53 14.59
CA GLY A 44 -23.43 14.47 15.65
C GLY A 44 -23.25 13.92 17.07
N LYS A 45 -22.40 12.90 17.21
CA LYS A 45 -22.11 12.22 18.49
C LYS A 45 -20.76 12.63 19.07
N SER A 46 -20.51 12.27 20.32
CA SER A 46 -19.20 12.42 20.95
C SER A 46 -18.18 11.46 20.31
N PRO A 47 -16.94 11.91 20.04
CA PRO A 47 -15.87 11.00 19.55
C PRO A 47 -15.61 9.81 20.49
N ILE A 48 -15.81 9.98 21.80
CA ILE A 48 -15.65 8.92 22.79
C ILE A 48 -16.74 7.85 22.63
N GLU A 49 -17.98 8.28 22.39
CA GLU A 49 -19.11 7.38 22.19
C GLU A 49 -18.95 6.58 20.90
N VAL A 50 -18.69 7.26 19.78
CA VAL A 50 -18.45 6.61 18.48
C VAL A 50 -17.23 5.69 18.54
N GLY A 51 -16.15 6.11 19.20
CA GLY A 51 -14.94 5.30 19.32
C GLY A 51 -15.19 3.99 20.05
N LYS A 52 -15.96 4.00 21.13
CA LYS A 52 -16.35 2.78 21.85
C LYS A 52 -17.30 1.90 21.04
N GLU A 53 -18.27 2.50 20.35
CA GLU A 53 -19.16 1.73 19.44
C GLU A 53 -18.38 1.02 18.35
N VAL A 54 -17.42 1.70 17.73
CA VAL A 54 -16.55 1.13 16.68
C VAL A 54 -15.65 0.03 17.24
N GLU A 55 -15.04 0.26 18.39
CA GLU A 55 -14.22 -0.74 19.08
C GLU A 55 -15.00 -2.02 19.36
N LEU A 56 -16.21 -1.92 19.89
CA LEU A 56 -17.09 -3.05 20.13
C LEU A 56 -17.43 -3.80 18.84
N LYS A 57 -17.81 -3.08 17.77
CA LYS A 57 -18.11 -3.68 16.47
C LYS A 57 -16.92 -4.44 15.89
N ILE A 58 -15.70 -3.88 16.03
CA ILE A 58 -14.50 -4.55 15.52
C ILE A 58 -14.18 -5.79 16.35
N ASN A 59 -14.30 -5.72 17.68
CA ASN A 59 -14.04 -6.85 18.56
C ASN A 59 -15.06 -7.99 18.39
N ASP A 60 -16.26 -7.69 17.87
CA ASP A 60 -17.31 -8.67 17.54
C ASP A 60 -17.15 -9.31 16.15
N ILE A 61 -16.14 -8.90 15.38
CA ILE A 61 -15.86 -9.50 14.08
C ILE A 61 -15.56 -10.99 14.23
N LYS A 62 -16.25 -11.81 13.45
CA LYS A 62 -16.02 -13.26 13.43
C LYS A 62 -14.55 -13.56 13.13
N ASN A 63 -13.96 -14.40 13.98
CA ASN A 63 -12.54 -14.77 13.91
C ASN A 63 -11.58 -13.57 14.13
N PHE A 64 -11.96 -12.61 14.98
CA PHE A 64 -11.15 -11.45 15.34
C PHE A 64 -9.67 -11.81 15.60
N ASN A 65 -9.42 -12.85 16.37
CA ASN A 65 -8.08 -13.29 16.74
C ASN A 65 -7.25 -13.83 15.57
N ASP A 66 -7.87 -14.15 14.42
CA ASP A 66 -7.12 -14.55 13.21
C ASP A 66 -6.43 -13.34 12.56
N TYR A 67 -6.92 -12.13 12.82
CA TYR A 67 -6.45 -10.89 12.24
C TYR A 67 -5.70 -10.00 13.23
N PHE A 68 -6.25 -9.86 14.44
CA PHE A 68 -5.80 -8.87 15.42
C PHE A 68 -5.36 -9.52 16.72
N GLU A 69 -4.31 -8.96 17.34
CA GLU A 69 -3.97 -9.21 18.74
C GLU A 69 -4.86 -8.34 19.64
N SER A 70 -5.03 -7.07 19.26
CA SER A 70 -5.94 -6.15 19.93
C SER A 70 -6.34 -4.99 19.03
N VAL A 71 -7.56 -4.47 19.25
CA VAL A 71 -8.00 -3.21 18.69
C VAL A 71 -8.61 -2.41 19.84
N GLN A 72 -8.12 -1.20 20.07
CA GLN A 72 -8.49 -0.37 21.20
C GLN A 72 -8.75 1.06 20.78
N PHE A 73 -9.85 1.61 21.28
CA PHE A 73 -10.10 3.03 21.22
C PHE A 73 -9.28 3.76 22.29
N VAL A 74 -8.53 4.77 21.88
CA VAL A 74 -7.76 5.65 22.77
C VAL A 74 -8.26 7.08 22.61
N ALA A 75 -8.76 7.64 23.73
CA ALA A 75 -9.20 9.03 23.73
C ALA A 75 -8.05 9.99 23.29
N PRO A 76 -8.35 11.06 22.57
CA PRO A 76 -9.70 11.59 22.30
C PRO A 76 -10.38 11.04 21.04
N GLY A 77 -9.74 10.24 20.17
CA GLY A 77 -10.36 9.78 18.93
C GLY A 77 -9.47 8.87 18.09
N PHE A 78 -8.54 8.15 18.71
CA PHE A 78 -7.61 7.24 18.03
C PHE A 78 -8.07 5.80 18.16
N LEU A 79 -7.97 5.05 17.07
CA LEU A 79 -8.16 3.62 17.06
C LEU A 79 -6.80 2.95 16.85
N ASN A 80 -6.29 2.30 17.87
CA ASN A 80 -5.02 1.58 17.85
C ASN A 80 -5.25 0.11 17.51
N ILE A 81 -4.50 -0.38 16.52
CA ILE A 81 -4.66 -1.72 15.97
C ILE A 81 -3.34 -2.47 16.10
N LYS A 82 -3.34 -3.60 16.77
CA LYS A 82 -2.23 -4.51 16.87
C LYS A 82 -2.54 -5.79 16.12
N ILE A 83 -1.66 -6.17 15.21
CA ILE A 83 -1.89 -7.28 14.27
C ILE A 83 -1.43 -8.59 14.88
N ASN A 84 -2.19 -9.65 14.64
CA ASN A 84 -1.79 -11.00 15.01
C ASN A 84 -0.67 -11.48 14.08
N ASN A 85 0.40 -12.02 14.65
CA ASN A 85 1.54 -12.55 13.89
C ASN A 85 1.14 -13.67 12.91
N ASN A 86 0.17 -14.51 13.27
CA ASN A 86 -0.33 -15.56 12.37
C ASN A 86 -0.98 -14.96 11.12
N PHE A 87 -1.68 -13.83 11.24
CA PHE A 87 -2.21 -13.11 10.09
C PHE A 87 -1.09 -12.65 9.14
N ILE A 88 -0.03 -12.05 9.68
CA ILE A 88 1.14 -11.62 8.90
C ILE A 88 1.77 -12.82 8.19
N CYS A 89 1.99 -13.93 8.90
CA CYS A 89 2.52 -15.17 8.31
C CYS A 89 1.65 -15.71 7.17
N ASN A 90 0.32 -15.65 7.32
CA ASN A 90 -0.61 -16.08 6.29
C ASN A 90 -0.58 -15.16 5.05
N VAL A 91 -0.48 -13.84 5.25
CA VAL A 91 -0.31 -12.88 4.15
C VAL A 91 0.99 -13.15 3.41
N LEU A 92 2.12 -13.30 4.12
CA LEU A 92 3.42 -13.61 3.51
C LEU A 92 3.41 -14.94 2.75
N ARG A 93 2.76 -15.97 3.30
CA ARG A 93 2.63 -17.27 2.63
C ARG A 93 1.82 -17.16 1.33
N LYS A 94 0.73 -16.37 1.32
CA LYS A 94 -0.01 -16.09 0.09
C LYS A 94 0.83 -15.33 -0.93
N MET A 95 1.61 -14.36 -0.49
CA MET A 95 2.53 -13.61 -1.36
C MET A 95 3.60 -14.51 -1.98
N SER A 96 4.20 -15.41 -1.19
CA SER A 96 5.26 -16.30 -1.69
C SER A 96 4.76 -17.34 -2.70
N ASN A 97 3.48 -17.66 -2.69
CA ASN A 97 2.86 -18.62 -3.61
C ASN A 97 2.34 -17.96 -4.91
N ASP A 98 2.44 -16.65 -5.04
CA ASP A 98 2.01 -15.91 -6.22
C ASP A 98 3.19 -15.20 -6.90
N ASN A 99 3.39 -15.43 -8.19
CA ASN A 99 4.46 -14.83 -8.98
C ASN A 99 4.42 -13.30 -9.03
N LYS A 100 3.29 -12.71 -8.69
CA LYS A 100 3.09 -11.26 -8.57
C LYS A 100 3.05 -10.78 -7.12
N PHE A 101 3.42 -11.65 -6.16
CA PHE A 101 3.39 -11.35 -4.73
C PHE A 101 2.04 -10.82 -4.24
N ASN A 102 0.96 -11.32 -4.82
CA ASN A 102 -0.41 -10.91 -4.50
C ASN A 102 -0.63 -9.38 -4.65
N ILE A 103 0.08 -8.75 -5.59
CA ILE A 103 -0.13 -7.34 -5.93
C ILE A 103 -1.43 -7.22 -6.70
N GLN A 104 -2.26 -6.29 -6.28
CA GLN A 104 -3.49 -5.97 -7.00
C GLN A 104 -3.15 -5.37 -8.36
N LEU A 105 -3.45 -6.11 -9.43
CA LEU A 105 -3.25 -5.62 -10.79
C LEU A 105 -4.32 -4.57 -11.14
N PRO A 106 -4.01 -3.62 -12.03
CA PRO A 106 -4.98 -2.62 -12.46
C PRO A 106 -6.09 -3.28 -13.29
N GLU A 107 -7.32 -2.80 -13.15
CA GLU A 107 -8.47 -3.26 -13.94
C GLU A 107 -8.25 -3.03 -15.45
N LYS A 108 -7.58 -1.93 -15.78
CA LYS A 108 -7.23 -1.56 -17.16
C LYS A 108 -5.73 -1.34 -17.26
N SER A 109 -5.10 -2.10 -18.16
CA SER A 109 -3.68 -1.92 -18.47
C SER A 109 -3.48 -0.64 -19.29
N GLU A 110 -2.54 0.18 -18.88
CA GLU A 110 -2.10 1.38 -19.60
C GLU A 110 -0.81 1.08 -20.37
N THR A 111 -0.51 1.89 -21.37
CA THR A 111 0.76 1.82 -22.12
C THR A 111 1.64 2.99 -21.73
N PHE A 112 2.83 2.69 -21.25
CA PHE A 112 3.85 3.67 -20.89
C PHE A 112 4.97 3.64 -21.94
N VAL A 113 5.35 4.80 -22.42
CA VAL A 113 6.57 4.98 -23.21
C VAL A 113 7.68 5.40 -22.25
N VAL A 114 8.78 4.66 -22.22
CA VAL A 114 9.92 4.92 -21.35
C VAL A 114 11.13 5.14 -22.21
N ASP A 115 11.55 6.40 -22.31
CA ASP A 115 12.77 6.80 -23.01
C ASP A 115 13.95 6.82 -22.04
N TYR A 116 15.03 6.11 -22.37
CA TYR A 116 16.23 6.03 -21.53
C TYR A 116 17.48 5.66 -22.35
N CYS A 117 18.63 5.72 -21.71
CA CYS A 117 19.96 5.54 -22.30
C CYS A 117 20.47 6.78 -23.02
N GLY A 118 19.90 7.19 -24.15
CA GLY A 118 20.21 8.44 -24.86
C GLY A 118 21.68 8.66 -25.18
N ALA A 119 22.39 7.61 -25.61
CA ALA A 119 23.82 7.67 -25.90
C ALA A 119 24.12 8.39 -27.23
N ASN A 120 25.26 9.07 -27.30
CA ASN A 120 25.78 9.58 -28.57
C ASN A 120 26.63 8.49 -29.26
N VAL A 121 26.23 8.07 -30.46
CA VAL A 121 26.90 7.00 -31.22
C VAL A 121 28.30 7.36 -31.66
N ALA A 122 28.61 8.65 -31.73
CA ALA A 122 29.95 9.14 -32.12
C ALA A 122 30.94 9.17 -30.95
N LYS A 123 30.53 8.82 -29.72
CA LYS A 123 31.37 8.88 -28.51
C LYS A 123 31.34 7.58 -27.72
N PRO A 124 32.43 7.22 -27.02
CA PRO A 124 32.44 6.07 -26.15
C PRO A 124 31.38 6.20 -25.03
N LEU A 125 30.78 5.09 -24.68
CA LEU A 125 29.88 5.03 -23.52
C LEU A 125 30.67 5.27 -22.22
N HIS A 126 30.04 5.96 -21.30
CA HIS A 126 30.58 6.19 -19.95
C HIS A 126 29.55 5.90 -18.87
N VAL A 127 29.97 5.96 -17.60
CA VAL A 127 29.15 5.64 -16.44
C VAL A 127 27.82 6.40 -16.37
N GLY A 128 27.76 7.61 -16.91
CA GLY A 128 26.52 8.39 -17.00
C GLY A 128 25.45 7.70 -17.84
N HIS A 129 25.81 7.11 -18.97
CA HIS A 129 24.89 6.34 -19.81
C HIS A 129 24.41 5.06 -19.11
N MET A 130 25.29 4.35 -18.38
CA MET A 130 24.91 3.18 -17.58
C MET A 130 23.86 3.53 -16.53
N ARG A 131 24.03 4.66 -15.84
CA ARG A 131 23.09 5.12 -14.82
C ARG A 131 21.68 5.30 -15.39
N THR A 132 21.55 6.04 -16.48
CA THR A 132 20.24 6.29 -17.12
C THR A 132 19.62 5.02 -17.64
N THR A 133 20.42 4.12 -18.23
CA THR A 133 19.98 2.81 -18.74
C THR A 133 19.44 1.94 -17.61
N ILE A 134 20.18 1.79 -16.50
CA ILE A 134 19.77 0.95 -15.38
C ILE A 134 18.49 1.49 -14.72
N VAL A 135 18.42 2.81 -14.53
CA VAL A 135 17.22 3.43 -13.93
C VAL A 135 16.01 3.25 -14.84
N GLY A 136 16.15 3.54 -16.14
CA GLY A 136 15.04 3.43 -17.10
C GLY A 136 14.54 2.00 -17.26
N GLU A 137 15.44 1.02 -17.42
CA GLU A 137 15.07 -0.39 -17.50
C GLU A 137 14.42 -0.89 -16.18
N SER A 138 14.91 -0.43 -15.02
CA SER A 138 14.30 -0.79 -13.74
C SER A 138 12.86 -0.29 -13.64
N ILE A 139 12.61 0.96 -14.05
CA ILE A 139 11.25 1.54 -14.09
C ILE A 139 10.38 0.75 -15.08
N ALA A 140 10.86 0.45 -16.27
CA ALA A 140 10.13 -0.32 -17.27
C ALA A 140 9.75 -1.72 -16.75
N ARG A 141 10.66 -2.39 -16.02
CA ARG A 141 10.39 -3.69 -15.38
C ARG A 141 9.34 -3.58 -14.29
N ILE A 142 9.40 -2.56 -13.46
CA ILE A 142 8.38 -2.33 -12.40
C ILE A 142 7.00 -2.12 -13.03
N ILE A 143 6.90 -1.27 -14.05
CA ILE A 143 5.65 -1.01 -14.76
C ILE A 143 5.06 -2.31 -15.34
N ARG A 144 5.89 -3.12 -16.03
CA ARG A 144 5.47 -4.43 -16.56
C ARG A 144 5.06 -5.40 -15.45
N PHE A 145 5.79 -5.42 -14.34
CA PHE A 145 5.47 -6.25 -13.18
C PHE A 145 4.10 -5.88 -12.59
N MET A 146 3.79 -4.59 -12.55
CA MET A 146 2.50 -4.07 -12.09
C MET A 146 1.33 -4.29 -13.06
N GLY A 147 1.56 -4.95 -14.21
CA GLY A 147 0.49 -5.32 -15.15
C GLY A 147 0.23 -4.31 -16.27
N HIS A 148 1.08 -3.32 -16.42
CA HIS A 148 1.00 -2.37 -17.53
C HIS A 148 1.90 -2.78 -18.71
N LYS A 149 1.64 -2.19 -19.87
CA LYS A 149 2.48 -2.36 -21.06
C LYS A 149 3.54 -1.28 -21.10
N THR A 150 4.79 -1.63 -21.45
CA THR A 150 5.85 -0.66 -21.71
C THR A 150 6.36 -0.74 -23.14
N ILE A 151 6.56 0.41 -23.75
CA ILE A 151 7.31 0.60 -24.97
C ILE A 151 8.60 1.30 -24.54
N CYS A 152 9.73 0.61 -24.72
CA CYS A 152 11.03 1.19 -24.41
C CYS A 152 11.59 1.82 -25.66
N ASP A 153 11.99 3.07 -25.57
CA ASP A 153 12.57 3.84 -26.66
C ASP A 153 13.97 4.32 -26.30
N VAL A 154 14.82 4.45 -27.29
CA VAL A 154 16.19 4.92 -27.12
C VAL A 154 16.50 5.93 -28.22
N HIS A 155 16.58 7.20 -27.84
CA HIS A 155 17.01 8.24 -28.73
C HIS A 155 18.54 8.30 -28.76
N LEU A 156 19.14 7.91 -29.88
CA LEU A 156 20.59 7.98 -30.09
C LEU A 156 20.95 9.31 -30.72
N GLY A 157 21.89 10.01 -30.12
CA GLY A 157 22.51 11.20 -30.71
C GLY A 157 23.63 10.78 -31.65
N ASP A 158 23.78 11.48 -32.77
CA ASP A 158 24.87 11.31 -33.73
C ASP A 158 25.68 12.62 -33.94
N TYR A 159 25.54 13.54 -33.00
CA TYR A 159 26.22 14.82 -33.03
C TYR A 159 27.72 14.61 -32.88
N GLY A 160 28.42 15.02 -33.89
CA GLY A 160 29.84 14.82 -34.09
C GLY A 160 30.76 15.26 -32.96
N LEU A 161 32.01 15.13 -33.21
CA LEU A 161 33.14 15.39 -32.29
C LEU A 161 33.08 16.73 -31.58
#